data_2eeac00df407a39f0eaaffced3df50fd
#
_entry.id   2eeac00df407a39f0eaaffced3df50fd
#
_cell.length_a   1.000
_cell.length_b   1.000
_cell.length_c   1.000
_cell.angle_alpha   90.00
_cell.angle_beta   90.00
_cell.angle_gamma   90.00
#
_symmetry.space_group_name_H-M   'P 1'
#
loop_
_entity.id
_entity.type
_entity.pdbx_description
1 polymer ?
#
loop_
_entity_poly.entity_id
_entity_poly.type
_entity_poly.pdbx_seq_one_letter_code
_entity_poly.pdbx_strand_id
1 'polypeptide(L)'
;FAGSGGRFLAFRNDYKVYFGEENPQLRDFEAMQRIYTKPDNILIVMEPTDGDVFTAKTLGAVEYATSEAWTLPHSIRVDSLTNFQSTYAEEDDLIVEDLVSDAATWTPEQIEAARKVALAEPMLVNRTISPTSHVTGINVTLEMPEDEDVTPVVVTAARELADRIETRYPHINVYLTGQTMLNNAFAESSMNDMSVLMPIMF
;
A
#
# COMPACT_ATOMS: atom_id res chain seq x y z
N PHE A 1 -40.01 23.09 1.14
CA PHE A 1 -39.77 22.48 2.47
C PHE A 1 -38.97 21.15 2.45
N ALA A 2 -38.78 20.51 1.30
CA ALA A 2 -38.06 19.25 1.20
C ALA A 2 -36.52 19.41 1.11
N GLY A 3 -36.00 20.57 0.76
CA GLY A 3 -34.55 20.79 0.57
C GLY A 3 -33.73 21.03 1.85
N SER A 4 -34.38 21.23 3.02
CA SER A 4 -33.65 21.54 4.25
C SER A 4 -33.06 20.32 4.97
N GLY A 5 -33.43 19.12 4.57
CA GLY A 5 -32.94 17.86 5.14
C GLY A 5 -31.52 17.47 4.69
N GLY A 6 -31.10 17.92 3.51
CA GLY A 6 -29.81 17.56 2.93
C GLY A 6 -28.58 17.99 3.75
N ARG A 7 -28.70 19.05 4.56
CA ARG A 7 -27.61 19.52 5.44
C ARG A 7 -27.32 18.58 6.63
N PHE A 8 -28.16 17.58 6.86
CA PHE A 8 -27.98 16.58 7.94
C PHE A 8 -27.52 15.22 7.41
N LEU A 9 -27.33 15.09 6.08
CA LEU A 9 -26.77 13.89 5.49
C LEU A 9 -25.24 13.90 5.71
N ALA A 10 -24.79 13.15 6.71
CA ALA A 10 -23.38 12.83 6.90
C ALA A 10 -23.11 11.48 6.20
N PHE A 11 -22.29 11.51 5.17
CA PHE A 11 -21.80 10.30 4.53
C PHE A 11 -20.73 9.67 5.44
N ARG A 12 -21.04 8.49 5.99
CA ARG A 12 -20.05 7.65 6.65
C ARG A 12 -19.84 6.43 5.79
N ASN A 13 -18.68 6.27 5.26
CA ASN A 13 -18.28 5.13 4.42
C ASN A 13 -17.48 4.08 5.22
N ASP A 14 -17.83 3.93 6.50
CA ASP A 14 -17.23 2.95 7.38
C ASP A 14 -18.07 1.65 7.32
N TYR A 15 -17.42 0.49 7.17
CA TYR A 15 -18.07 -0.82 7.23
C TYR A 15 -18.90 -1.00 8.51
N LYS A 16 -18.61 -0.29 9.59
CA LYS A 16 -19.35 -0.28 10.85
C LYS A 16 -20.82 0.13 10.67
N VAL A 17 -21.12 0.93 9.66
CA VAL A 17 -22.50 1.36 9.35
C VAL A 17 -23.40 0.19 8.97
N TYR A 18 -22.81 -0.89 8.45
CA TYR A 18 -23.55 -2.10 8.06
C TYR A 18 -23.81 -3.06 9.23
N PHE A 19 -23.19 -2.80 10.39
CA PHE A 19 -23.37 -3.60 11.61
C PHE A 19 -24.03 -2.74 12.68
N GLY A 20 -25.02 -3.29 13.38
CA GLY A 20 -25.61 -2.60 14.53
C GLY A 20 -24.57 -2.44 15.66
N GLU A 21 -24.61 -1.32 16.39
CA GLU A 21 -23.68 -1.01 17.49
C GLU A 21 -23.64 -2.08 18.59
N GLU A 22 -24.69 -2.90 18.68
CA GLU A 22 -24.79 -4.00 19.64
C GLU A 22 -24.26 -5.34 19.12
N ASN A 23 -23.76 -5.39 17.87
CA ASN A 23 -23.22 -6.62 17.31
C ASN A 23 -21.97 -7.07 18.09
N PRO A 24 -22.00 -8.26 18.72
CA PRO A 24 -20.90 -8.74 19.55
C PRO A 24 -19.61 -8.94 18.74
N GLN A 25 -19.73 -9.40 17.50
CA GLN A 25 -18.56 -9.60 16.63
C GLN A 25 -17.89 -8.26 16.27
N LEU A 26 -18.68 -7.18 16.07
CA LEU A 26 -18.14 -5.86 15.85
C LEU A 26 -17.40 -5.37 17.09
N ARG A 27 -17.94 -5.54 18.28
CA ARG A 27 -17.30 -5.15 19.55
C ARG A 27 -16.00 -5.90 19.80
N ASP A 28 -15.96 -7.20 19.53
CA ASP A 28 -14.76 -8.02 19.65
C ASP A 28 -13.70 -7.59 18.64
N PHE A 29 -14.10 -7.29 17.42
CA PHE A 29 -13.22 -6.76 16.38
C PHE A 29 -12.66 -5.37 16.75
N GLU A 30 -13.49 -4.46 17.24
CA GLU A 30 -13.04 -3.14 17.72
C GLU A 30 -12.13 -3.25 18.95
N ALA A 31 -12.39 -4.20 19.85
CA ALA A 31 -11.50 -4.46 20.98
C ALA A 31 -10.14 -4.96 20.51
N MET A 32 -10.12 -5.83 19.51
CA MET A 32 -8.88 -6.28 18.88
C MET A 32 -8.13 -5.13 18.20
N GLN A 33 -8.83 -4.28 17.45
CA GLN A 33 -8.23 -3.11 16.80
C GLN A 33 -7.65 -2.07 17.77
N ARG A 34 -8.17 -1.99 18.99
CA ARG A 34 -7.60 -1.13 20.05
C ARG A 34 -6.29 -1.67 20.63
N ILE A 35 -6.11 -2.97 20.57
CA ILE A 35 -4.90 -3.65 21.08
C ILE A 35 -3.85 -3.77 19.98
N TYR A 36 -4.29 -4.08 18.76
CA TYR A 36 -3.47 -4.24 17.57
C TYR A 36 -3.72 -3.08 16.61
N THR A 37 -2.71 -2.70 15.86
CA THR A 37 -2.81 -1.64 14.85
C THR A 37 -3.95 -1.93 13.87
N LYS A 38 -4.74 -0.92 13.51
CA LYS A 38 -5.76 -1.01 12.46
C LYS A 38 -5.10 -1.46 11.14
N PRO A 39 -5.81 -2.24 10.32
CA PRO A 39 -5.26 -2.73 9.04
C PRO A 39 -5.28 -1.68 7.93
N ASP A 40 -5.27 -0.38 8.26
CA ASP A 40 -5.24 0.68 7.27
C ASP A 40 -3.91 0.63 6.52
N ASN A 41 -3.98 0.37 5.22
CA ASN A 41 -2.81 0.26 4.39
C ASN A 41 -3.04 0.76 2.97
N ILE A 42 -1.94 1.10 2.31
CA ILE A 42 -1.84 1.25 0.86
C ILE A 42 -0.81 0.23 0.37
N LEU A 43 -1.16 -0.51 -0.66
CA LEU A 43 -0.24 -1.37 -1.39
C LEU A 43 0.07 -0.73 -2.74
N ILE A 44 1.32 -0.34 -2.93
CA ILE A 44 1.87 0.18 -4.18
C ILE A 44 2.41 -1.01 -4.96
N VAL A 45 1.75 -1.38 -6.05
CA VAL A 45 2.15 -2.51 -6.90
C VAL A 45 2.93 -1.97 -8.08
N MET A 46 4.12 -2.51 -8.32
CA MET A 46 5.03 -2.11 -9.37
C MET A 46 5.23 -3.28 -10.35
N GLU A 47 4.86 -3.05 -11.60
CA GLU A 47 4.98 -4.01 -12.69
C GLU A 47 5.96 -3.48 -13.74
N PRO A 48 7.16 -4.04 -13.84
CA PRO A 48 8.11 -3.69 -14.90
C PRO A 48 7.62 -4.20 -16.26
N THR A 49 7.73 -3.37 -17.29
CA THR A 49 7.27 -3.68 -18.66
C THR A 49 8.04 -4.82 -19.34
N ASP A 50 9.24 -5.13 -18.86
CA ASP A 50 10.04 -6.28 -19.29
C ASP A 50 9.69 -7.58 -18.54
N GLY A 51 8.79 -7.47 -17.54
CA GLY A 51 8.29 -8.63 -16.79
C GLY A 51 9.29 -9.20 -15.78
N ASP A 52 10.34 -8.46 -15.40
CA ASP A 52 11.34 -8.93 -14.44
C ASP A 52 11.67 -7.85 -13.39
N VAL A 53 11.31 -8.13 -12.14
CA VAL A 53 11.64 -7.27 -10.99
C VAL A 53 13.13 -7.26 -10.69
N PHE A 54 13.83 -8.38 -10.92
CA PHE A 54 15.25 -8.52 -10.60
C PHE A 54 16.15 -8.00 -11.71
N THR A 55 16.05 -6.72 -11.98
CA THR A 55 17.01 -5.94 -12.79
C THR A 55 17.50 -4.74 -11.99
N ALA A 56 18.73 -4.30 -12.20
CA ALA A 56 19.30 -3.15 -11.48
C ALA A 56 18.40 -1.91 -11.56
N LYS A 57 17.84 -1.64 -12.73
CA LYS A 57 16.94 -0.48 -12.95
C LYS A 57 15.62 -0.61 -12.21
N THR A 58 15.02 -1.81 -12.14
CA THR A 58 13.74 -2.04 -11.46
C THR A 58 13.94 -2.07 -9.95
N LEU A 59 14.96 -2.78 -9.44
CA LEU A 59 15.30 -2.76 -8.02
C LEU A 59 15.60 -1.34 -7.53
N GLY A 60 16.35 -0.53 -8.30
CA GLY A 60 16.57 0.87 -7.98
C GLY A 60 15.29 1.71 -7.97
N ALA A 61 14.30 1.38 -8.83
CA ALA A 61 12.98 2.01 -8.78
C ALA A 61 12.20 1.61 -7.51
N VAL A 62 12.31 0.35 -7.08
CA VAL A 62 11.67 -0.14 -5.84
C VAL A 62 12.32 0.51 -4.61
N GLU A 63 13.65 0.66 -4.56
CA GLU A 63 14.35 1.40 -3.49
C GLU A 63 13.86 2.85 -3.40
N TYR A 64 13.81 3.55 -4.53
CA TYR A 64 13.28 4.91 -4.59
C TYR A 64 11.83 4.97 -4.08
N ALA A 65 10.97 4.11 -4.61
CA ALA A 65 9.56 4.07 -4.22
C ALA A 65 9.37 3.73 -2.73
N THR A 66 10.19 2.81 -2.18
CA THR A 66 10.20 2.46 -0.76
C THR A 66 10.60 3.66 0.11
N SER A 67 11.64 4.38 -0.28
CA SER A 67 12.08 5.60 0.42
C SER A 67 11.01 6.70 0.40
N GLU A 68 10.38 6.95 -0.75
CA GLU A 68 9.32 7.94 -0.89
C GLU A 68 8.04 7.54 -0.15
N ALA A 69 7.74 6.24 -0.06
CA ALA A 69 6.55 5.73 0.64
C ALA A 69 6.55 6.07 2.14
N TRP A 70 7.72 6.21 2.77
CA TRP A 70 7.85 6.71 4.14
C TRP A 70 7.36 8.15 4.32
N THR A 71 7.35 8.94 3.25
CA THR A 71 6.91 10.35 3.28
C THR A 71 5.39 10.51 3.17
N LEU A 72 4.66 9.42 2.90
CA LEU A 72 3.20 9.47 2.85
C LEU A 72 2.63 9.88 4.21
N PRO A 73 1.59 10.74 4.22
CA PRO A 73 0.95 11.15 5.46
C PRO A 73 0.47 9.93 6.26
N HIS A 74 0.71 9.96 7.56
CA HIS A 74 0.32 8.90 8.50
C HIS A 74 1.00 7.53 8.28
N SER A 75 2.06 7.47 7.47
CA SER A 75 2.88 6.26 7.32
C SER A 75 3.61 5.94 8.62
N ILE A 76 3.43 4.73 9.14
CA ILE A 76 4.11 4.24 10.34
C ILE A 76 5.06 3.07 10.05
N ARG A 77 4.85 2.41 8.91
CA ARG A 77 5.68 1.28 8.48
C ARG A 77 5.59 1.10 6.98
N VAL A 78 6.72 0.81 6.37
CA VAL A 78 6.83 0.45 4.96
C VAL A 78 7.55 -0.89 4.85
N ASP A 79 6.89 -1.87 4.24
CA ASP A 79 7.45 -3.18 3.96
C ASP A 79 7.58 -3.38 2.45
N SER A 80 8.76 -3.70 1.98
CA SER A 80 9.06 -3.93 0.57
C SER A 80 10.07 -5.05 0.39
N LEU A 81 10.30 -5.44 -0.86
CA LEU A 81 11.37 -6.37 -1.21
C LEU A 81 12.75 -5.83 -0.80
N THR A 82 12.97 -4.52 -0.94
CA THR A 82 14.30 -3.91 -0.78
C THR A 82 14.70 -3.77 0.68
N ASN A 83 13.77 -3.38 1.56
CA ASN A 83 14.05 -3.21 2.98
C ASN A 83 13.77 -4.46 3.85
N PHE A 84 13.61 -5.62 3.20
CA PHE A 84 13.53 -6.88 3.94
C PHE A 84 14.86 -7.20 4.59
N GLN A 85 14.85 -7.46 5.91
CA GLN A 85 16.05 -7.78 6.67
C GLN A 85 16.49 -9.21 6.38
N SER A 86 17.50 -9.34 5.53
CA SER A 86 18.14 -10.62 5.24
C SER A 86 19.17 -10.94 6.32
N THR A 87 19.09 -12.14 6.85
CA THR A 87 20.00 -12.60 7.92
C THR A 87 20.81 -13.78 7.43
N TYR A 88 22.14 -13.68 7.50
CA TYR A 88 23.03 -14.77 7.14
C TYR A 88 24.26 -14.81 8.07
N ALA A 89 24.89 -15.96 8.14
CA ALA A 89 26.11 -16.15 8.92
C ALA A 89 27.34 -15.96 8.02
N GLU A 90 28.29 -15.15 8.46
CA GLU A 90 29.61 -15.00 7.84
C GLU A 90 30.68 -15.23 8.90
N GLU A 91 31.45 -16.29 8.73
CA GLU A 91 32.41 -16.82 9.75
C GLU A 91 31.72 -17.07 11.09
N ASP A 92 32.04 -16.30 12.13
CA ASP A 92 31.46 -16.40 13.49
C ASP A 92 30.42 -15.31 13.78
N ASP A 93 30.11 -14.41 12.79
CA ASP A 93 29.20 -13.29 12.94
C ASP A 93 27.85 -13.56 12.26
N LEU A 94 26.78 -13.01 12.86
CA LEU A 94 25.45 -12.96 12.28
C LEU A 94 25.25 -11.57 11.66
N ILE A 95 25.15 -11.53 10.33
CA ILE A 95 24.93 -10.30 9.57
C ILE A 95 23.45 -10.12 9.31
N VAL A 96 22.94 -8.91 9.57
CA VAL A 96 21.56 -8.49 9.27
C VAL A 96 21.63 -7.23 8.44
N GLU A 97 21.16 -7.31 7.22
CA GLU A 97 21.15 -6.18 6.29
C GLU A 97 19.91 -6.20 5.39
N ASP A 98 19.62 -5.06 4.77
CA ASP A 98 18.56 -4.99 3.77
C ASP A 98 18.87 -5.89 2.57
N LEU A 99 17.88 -6.63 2.09
CA LEU A 99 18.05 -7.58 1.00
C LEU A 99 18.57 -6.89 -0.28
N VAL A 100 18.20 -5.64 -0.49
CA VAL A 100 18.66 -4.83 -1.62
C VAL A 100 19.06 -3.45 -1.12
N SER A 101 20.28 -3.04 -1.42
CA SER A 101 20.82 -1.72 -1.13
C SER A 101 21.72 -1.28 -2.28
N ASP A 102 21.49 -0.05 -2.80
CA ASP A 102 22.22 0.51 -3.93
C ASP A 102 22.20 -0.35 -5.20
N ALA A 103 21.05 -0.94 -5.52
CA ALA A 103 20.88 -1.89 -6.62
C ALA A 103 21.35 -1.40 -7.98
N ALA A 104 21.37 -0.08 -8.19
CA ALA A 104 21.89 0.53 -9.42
C ALA A 104 23.37 0.20 -9.71
N THR A 105 24.13 -0.20 -8.68
CA THR A 105 25.55 -0.55 -8.76
C THR A 105 25.81 -2.05 -8.83
N TRP A 106 24.75 -2.86 -8.71
CA TRP A 106 24.88 -4.31 -8.57
C TRP A 106 25.28 -5.02 -9.86
N THR A 107 26.07 -6.07 -9.69
CA THR A 107 26.40 -7.00 -10.77
C THR A 107 25.25 -7.97 -11.01
N PRO A 108 25.18 -8.61 -12.17
CA PRO A 108 24.18 -9.65 -12.45
C PRO A 108 24.19 -10.80 -11.43
N GLU A 109 25.34 -11.14 -10.87
CA GLU A 109 25.51 -12.21 -9.87
C GLU A 109 24.85 -11.80 -8.53
N GLN A 110 25.01 -10.54 -8.11
CA GLN A 110 24.37 -10.01 -6.89
C GLN A 110 22.85 -9.98 -7.04
N ILE A 111 22.34 -9.55 -8.20
CA ILE A 111 20.92 -9.54 -8.51
C ILE A 111 20.33 -10.96 -8.44
N GLU A 112 21.03 -11.94 -9.03
CA GLU A 112 20.58 -13.33 -9.02
C GLU A 112 20.66 -13.96 -7.62
N ALA A 113 21.63 -13.56 -6.79
CA ALA A 113 21.70 -13.98 -5.38
C ALA A 113 20.49 -13.43 -4.59
N ALA A 114 20.16 -12.16 -4.72
CA ALA A 114 18.98 -11.56 -4.09
C ALA A 114 17.67 -12.20 -4.58
N ARG A 115 17.56 -12.52 -5.88
CA ARG A 115 16.41 -13.25 -6.44
C ARG A 115 16.21 -14.59 -5.73
N LYS A 116 17.28 -15.35 -5.57
CA LYS A 116 17.22 -16.68 -4.91
C LYS A 116 16.77 -16.57 -3.46
N VAL A 117 17.29 -15.60 -2.71
CA VAL A 117 16.89 -15.34 -1.33
C VAL A 117 15.41 -14.95 -1.29
N ALA A 118 15.00 -13.98 -2.10
CA ALA A 118 13.63 -13.47 -2.12
C ALA A 118 12.58 -14.55 -2.45
N LEU A 119 12.87 -15.40 -3.43
CA LEU A 119 11.95 -16.46 -3.86
C LEU A 119 11.96 -17.69 -2.95
N ALA A 120 12.97 -17.84 -2.11
CA ALA A 120 13.02 -18.86 -1.07
C ALA A 120 12.35 -18.42 0.24
N GLU A 121 12.10 -17.10 0.42
CA GLU A 121 11.60 -16.52 1.65
C GLU A 121 10.05 -16.46 1.68
N PRO A 122 9.38 -17.29 2.52
CA PRO A 122 7.91 -17.32 2.60
C PRO A 122 7.30 -15.99 3.07
N MET A 123 8.07 -15.14 3.73
CA MET A 123 7.61 -13.82 4.16
C MET A 123 7.52 -12.83 3.00
N LEU A 124 8.22 -13.07 1.89
CA LEU A 124 8.24 -12.22 0.71
C LEU A 124 7.32 -12.74 -0.39
N VAL A 125 7.38 -14.04 -0.68
CA VAL A 125 6.60 -14.65 -1.78
C VAL A 125 5.10 -14.56 -1.51
N ASN A 126 4.34 -14.11 -2.51
CA ASN A 126 2.90 -13.80 -2.46
C ASN A 126 2.52 -12.66 -1.48
N ARG A 127 3.49 -11.90 -0.97
CA ARG A 127 3.25 -10.71 -0.15
C ARG A 127 3.83 -9.46 -0.80
N THR A 128 5.15 -9.45 -1.03
CA THR A 128 5.88 -8.34 -1.65
C THR A 128 6.45 -8.69 -3.02
N ILE A 129 6.56 -9.96 -3.36
CA ILE A 129 7.03 -10.43 -4.67
C ILE A 129 6.14 -11.55 -5.19
N SER A 130 5.83 -11.52 -6.49
CA SER A 130 5.13 -12.62 -7.15
C SER A 130 6.08 -13.82 -7.34
N PRO A 131 5.56 -15.07 -7.29
CA PRO A 131 6.39 -16.27 -7.46
C PRO A 131 7.18 -16.32 -8.77
N THR A 132 6.71 -15.60 -9.78
CA THR A 132 7.35 -15.49 -11.11
C THR A 132 8.20 -14.23 -11.26
N SER A 133 8.37 -13.44 -10.21
CA SER A 133 9.18 -12.21 -10.19
C SER A 133 8.75 -11.12 -11.17
N HIS A 134 7.53 -11.15 -11.70
CA HIS A 134 7.06 -10.16 -12.67
C HIS A 134 6.41 -8.92 -12.02
N VAL A 135 6.03 -9.01 -10.76
CA VAL A 135 5.39 -7.93 -9.99
C VAL A 135 5.94 -7.89 -8.58
N THR A 136 6.17 -6.71 -8.07
CA THR A 136 6.50 -6.48 -6.66
C THR A 136 5.55 -5.47 -6.03
N GLY A 137 5.42 -5.51 -4.70
CA GLY A 137 4.55 -4.63 -3.93
C GLY A 137 5.28 -3.99 -2.75
N ILE A 138 4.93 -2.74 -2.48
CA ILE A 138 5.35 -1.98 -1.30
C ILE A 138 4.11 -1.78 -0.44
N ASN A 139 4.10 -2.36 0.75
CA ASN A 139 2.99 -2.21 1.69
C ASN A 139 3.29 -1.07 2.66
N VAL A 140 2.45 -0.05 2.65
CA VAL A 140 2.51 1.08 3.58
C VAL A 140 1.42 0.92 4.61
N THR A 141 1.79 0.67 5.86
CA THR A 141 0.87 0.64 6.99
C THR A 141 0.66 2.06 7.49
N LEU A 142 -0.59 2.42 7.70
CA LEU A 142 -0.99 3.77 8.09
C LEU A 142 -1.59 3.78 9.50
N GLU A 143 -1.39 4.86 10.24
CA GLU A 143 -2.10 5.16 11.48
C GLU A 143 -3.03 6.35 11.25
N MET A 144 -4.29 6.04 10.95
CA MET A 144 -5.31 7.06 10.66
C MET A 144 -5.90 7.61 11.96
N PRO A 145 -6.04 8.95 12.12
CA PRO A 145 -6.73 9.55 13.26
C PRO A 145 -8.20 9.11 13.30
N GLU A 146 -8.75 9.02 14.51
CA GLU A 146 -10.17 8.61 14.68
C GLU A 146 -11.15 9.77 14.51
N ASP A 147 -10.67 10.99 14.79
CA ASP A 147 -11.51 12.19 14.87
C ASP A 147 -11.61 12.94 13.53
N GLU A 148 -10.78 12.59 12.55
CA GLU A 148 -10.68 13.28 11.27
C GLU A 148 -10.58 12.29 10.11
N ASP A 149 -11.38 12.50 9.05
CA ASP A 149 -11.24 11.73 7.81
C ASP A 149 -10.09 12.28 6.95
N VAL A 150 -8.91 11.73 7.12
CA VAL A 150 -7.71 12.07 6.35
C VAL A 150 -7.54 11.18 5.10
N THR A 151 -8.45 10.25 4.86
CA THR A 151 -8.40 9.31 3.72
C THR A 151 -8.18 10.02 2.37
N PRO A 152 -8.90 11.11 2.02
CA PRO A 152 -8.69 11.78 0.74
C PRO A 152 -7.28 12.40 0.60
N VAL A 153 -6.71 12.89 1.69
CA VAL A 153 -5.35 13.48 1.70
C VAL A 153 -4.31 12.40 1.44
N VAL A 154 -4.43 11.28 2.14
CA VAL A 154 -3.50 10.13 2.00
C VAL A 154 -3.59 9.53 0.61
N VAL A 155 -4.80 9.35 0.08
CA VAL A 155 -5.02 8.81 -1.28
C VAL A 155 -4.47 9.74 -2.35
N THR A 156 -4.64 11.05 -2.20
CA THR A 156 -4.07 12.04 -3.13
C THR A 156 -2.55 11.96 -3.13
N ALA A 157 -1.92 11.94 -1.94
CA ALA A 157 -0.47 11.81 -1.83
C ALA A 157 0.05 10.49 -2.44
N ALA A 158 -0.69 9.38 -2.26
CA ALA A 158 -0.32 8.11 -2.86
C ALA A 158 -0.42 8.12 -4.40
N ARG A 159 -1.45 8.76 -4.96
CA ARG A 159 -1.59 8.95 -6.42
C ARG A 159 -0.46 9.81 -6.98
N GLU A 160 -0.13 10.91 -6.31
CA GLU A 160 1.00 11.76 -6.70
C GLU A 160 2.34 11.01 -6.62
N LEU A 161 2.51 10.13 -5.63
CA LEU A 161 3.69 9.27 -5.54
C LEU A 161 3.75 8.29 -6.72
N ALA A 162 2.63 7.64 -7.06
CA ALA A 162 2.57 6.76 -8.23
C ALA A 162 2.96 7.48 -9.52
N ASP A 163 2.40 8.68 -9.76
CA ASP A 163 2.73 9.52 -10.92
C ASP A 163 4.21 9.91 -10.95
N ARG A 164 4.82 10.21 -9.80
CA ARG A 164 6.26 10.50 -9.71
C ARG A 164 7.11 9.29 -10.04
N ILE A 165 6.72 8.09 -9.57
CA ILE A 165 7.43 6.84 -9.87
C ILE A 165 7.38 6.56 -11.38
N GLU A 166 6.21 6.60 -12.00
CA GLU A 166 6.03 6.35 -13.43
C GLU A 166 6.76 7.39 -14.30
N THR A 167 6.74 8.66 -13.90
CA THR A 167 7.48 9.73 -14.59
C THR A 167 8.99 9.51 -14.54
N ARG A 168 9.51 9.09 -13.38
CA ARG A 168 10.94 8.87 -13.18
C ARG A 168 11.42 7.56 -13.79
N TYR A 169 10.56 6.53 -13.77
CA TYR A 169 10.85 5.18 -14.25
C TYR A 169 9.79 4.71 -15.26
N PRO A 170 9.82 5.20 -16.51
CA PRO A 170 8.77 4.93 -17.51
C PRO A 170 8.62 3.46 -17.92
N HIS A 171 9.49 2.59 -17.42
CA HIS A 171 9.42 1.14 -17.62
C HIS A 171 8.65 0.42 -16.50
N ILE A 172 8.08 1.16 -15.55
CA ILE A 172 7.30 0.63 -14.44
C ILE A 172 5.86 1.13 -14.58
N ASN A 173 4.90 0.22 -14.55
CA ASN A 173 3.49 0.55 -14.33
C ASN A 173 3.22 0.48 -12.82
N VAL A 174 2.51 1.47 -12.28
CA VAL A 174 2.19 1.53 -10.85
C VAL A 174 0.69 1.41 -10.64
N TYR A 175 0.29 0.49 -9.77
CA TYR A 175 -1.10 0.31 -9.36
C TYR A 175 -1.23 0.50 -7.85
N LEU A 176 -2.29 1.17 -7.43
CA LEU A 176 -2.57 1.41 -6.02
C LEU A 176 -3.76 0.57 -5.57
N THR A 177 -3.60 -0.13 -4.45
CA THR A 177 -4.65 -0.90 -3.80
C THR A 177 -4.45 -0.89 -2.28
N GLY A 178 -5.19 -1.70 -1.54
CA GLY A 178 -5.17 -1.71 -0.08
C GLY A 178 -6.46 -1.18 0.52
N GLN A 179 -6.61 -1.32 1.84
CA GLN A 179 -7.86 -1.00 2.54
C GLN A 179 -8.23 0.50 2.38
N THR A 180 -7.25 1.39 2.51
CA THR A 180 -7.47 2.83 2.39
C THR A 180 -7.92 3.23 0.99
N MET A 181 -7.31 2.65 -0.06
CA MET A 181 -7.69 2.90 -1.45
C MET A 181 -9.10 2.39 -1.74
N LEU A 182 -9.45 1.22 -1.21
CA LEU A 182 -10.79 0.62 -1.37
C LEU A 182 -11.86 1.48 -0.71
N ASN A 183 -11.65 1.91 0.53
CA ASN A 183 -12.57 2.79 1.26
C ASN A 183 -12.81 4.10 0.50
N ASN A 184 -11.75 4.71 -0.01
CA ASN A 184 -11.85 5.93 -0.81
C ASN A 184 -12.60 5.72 -2.13
N ALA A 185 -12.36 4.60 -2.82
CA ALA A 185 -13.04 4.28 -4.08
C ALA A 185 -14.56 4.12 -3.88
N PHE A 186 -14.99 3.51 -2.77
CA PHE A 186 -16.40 3.44 -2.40
C PHE A 186 -17.01 4.82 -2.15
N ALA A 187 -16.28 5.71 -1.44
CA ALA A 187 -16.73 7.08 -1.20
C ALA A 187 -16.86 7.86 -2.52
N GLU A 188 -15.84 7.83 -3.37
CA GLU A 188 -15.85 8.50 -4.69
C GLU A 188 -17.00 7.98 -5.57
N SER A 189 -17.20 6.65 -5.64
CA SER A 189 -18.29 6.05 -6.41
C SER A 189 -19.66 6.48 -5.89
N SER A 190 -19.87 6.45 -4.58
CA SER A 190 -21.12 6.87 -3.96
C SER A 190 -21.43 8.34 -4.21
N MET A 191 -20.42 9.22 -4.12
CA MET A 191 -20.58 10.64 -4.43
C MET A 191 -20.89 10.88 -5.91
N ASN A 192 -20.25 10.16 -6.81
CA ASN A 192 -20.51 10.23 -8.23
C ASN A 192 -21.95 9.78 -8.57
N ASP A 193 -22.39 8.65 -8.01
CA ASP A 193 -23.76 8.15 -8.20
C ASP A 193 -24.80 9.16 -7.69
N MET A 194 -24.57 9.77 -6.54
CA MET A 194 -25.45 10.83 -6.05
C MET A 194 -25.48 12.04 -6.97
N SER A 195 -24.35 12.46 -7.50
CA SER A 195 -24.25 13.64 -8.36
C SER A 195 -24.92 13.44 -9.73
N VAL A 196 -24.94 12.18 -10.22
CA VAL A 196 -25.53 11.83 -11.52
C VAL A 196 -26.98 11.39 -11.39
N LEU A 197 -27.31 10.54 -10.41
CA LEU A 197 -28.64 9.93 -10.30
C LEU A 197 -29.67 10.88 -9.67
N MET A 198 -29.26 11.68 -8.66
CA MET A 198 -30.21 12.61 -8.02
C MET A 198 -30.81 13.64 -8.99
N PRO A 199 -30.05 14.32 -9.87
CA PRO A 199 -30.62 15.23 -10.83
C PRO A 199 -31.56 14.59 -11.88
N ILE A 200 -31.37 13.27 -12.13
CA ILE A 200 -32.22 12.53 -13.10
C ILE A 200 -33.55 12.12 -12.47
N MET A 201 -33.59 11.99 -11.14
CA MET A 201 -34.81 11.59 -10.41
C MET A 201 -35.73 12.75 -10.06
N PHE A 202 -35.30 14.00 -10.25
CA PHE A 202 -36.05 15.23 -9.97
C PHE A 202 -36.16 16.12 -11.22
#